data_cbd1b62053b571b8e8596662a777b052
#
_entry.id   cbd1b62053b571b8e8596662a777b052
#
_cell.length_a   1.000
_cell.length_b   1.000
_cell.length_c   1.000
_cell.angle_alpha   90.00
_cell.angle_beta   90.00
_cell.angle_gamma   90.00
#
_symmetry.space_group_name_H-M   'P 1'
#
loop_
_entity.id
_entity.type
_entity.pdbx_description
1 polymer ?
#
loop_
_entity_poly.entity_id
_entity_poly.type
_entity_poly.pdbx_seq_one_letter_code
_entity_poly.pdbx_strand_id
1 'polypeptide(L)'
;MTQRTQRRLSRIENFFSILLTNKGISNNIFIGELPPTTDKDWDDFVNVDVGQQRDNGAYSSGYVNIYLYARPKGTPLRKNVKLLDKMEGMLDNIINGTNDKDYTIHELYRDSGYDSNRQFHFQMISVSVITR
;
A
#
# COMPACT_ATOMS: atom_id res chain seq x y z
N MET A 1 21.06 -17.23 -2.58
CA MET A 1 20.47 -16.06 -1.89
C MET A 1 19.13 -15.63 -2.49
N THR A 2 18.91 -15.87 -3.78
CA THR A 2 17.65 -15.51 -4.44
C THR A 2 16.44 -16.16 -3.77
N GLN A 3 16.51 -17.43 -3.41
CA GLN A 3 15.37 -18.11 -2.75
C GLN A 3 15.03 -17.49 -1.39
N ARG A 4 16.04 -17.15 -0.60
CA ARG A 4 15.82 -16.53 0.72
C ARG A 4 15.21 -15.14 0.58
N THR A 5 15.72 -14.34 -0.37
CA THR A 5 15.17 -13.01 -0.66
C THR A 5 13.73 -13.10 -1.14
N GLN A 6 13.44 -14.05 -2.05
CA GLN A 6 12.08 -14.26 -2.56
C GLN A 6 11.12 -14.69 -1.45
N ARG A 7 11.54 -15.56 -0.54
CA ARG A 7 10.70 -15.97 0.59
C ARG A 7 10.34 -14.78 1.48
N ARG A 8 11.29 -13.90 1.76
CA ARG A 8 11.05 -12.72 2.60
C ARG A 8 10.13 -11.73 1.90
N LEU A 9 10.33 -11.52 0.61
CA LEU A 9 9.47 -10.68 -0.20
C LEU A 9 8.03 -11.20 -0.18
N SER A 10 7.83 -12.50 -0.42
CA SER A 10 6.51 -13.14 -0.40
C SER A 10 5.86 -13.04 0.98
N ARG A 11 6.63 -13.17 2.05
CA ARG A 11 6.12 -13.03 3.41
C ARG A 11 5.60 -11.62 3.68
N ILE A 12 6.34 -10.62 3.24
CA ILE A 12 5.95 -9.21 3.41
C ILE A 12 4.69 -8.91 2.59
N GLU A 13 4.65 -9.37 1.34
CA GLU A 13 3.47 -9.22 0.50
C GLU A 13 2.24 -9.85 1.16
N ASN A 14 2.38 -11.06 1.66
CA ASN A 14 1.30 -11.77 2.33
C ASN A 14 0.87 -11.06 3.62
N PHE A 15 1.82 -10.56 4.39
CA PHE A 15 1.54 -9.80 5.61
C PHE A 15 0.67 -8.57 5.31
N PHE A 16 1.02 -7.77 4.31
CA PHE A 16 0.24 -6.59 3.94
C PHE A 16 -1.11 -6.96 3.33
N SER A 17 -1.16 -8.04 2.54
CA SER A 17 -2.42 -8.53 1.99
C SER A 17 -3.44 -8.84 3.08
N ILE A 18 -3.01 -9.60 4.09
CA ILE A 18 -3.88 -9.96 5.22
C ILE A 18 -4.25 -8.73 6.03
N LEU A 19 -3.26 -7.89 6.34
CA LEU A 19 -3.45 -6.72 7.18
C LEU A 19 -4.47 -5.74 6.58
N LEU A 20 -4.31 -5.41 5.30
CA LEU A 20 -5.18 -4.44 4.62
C LEU A 20 -6.56 -5.02 4.31
N THR A 21 -6.62 -6.28 3.90
CA THR A 21 -7.89 -6.93 3.59
C THR A 21 -8.77 -7.04 4.83
N ASN A 22 -8.21 -7.43 5.95
CA ASN A 22 -8.95 -7.60 7.20
C ASN A 22 -9.51 -6.28 7.75
N LYS A 23 -8.89 -5.16 7.42
CA LYS A 23 -9.33 -3.84 7.88
C LYS A 23 -10.31 -3.17 6.91
N GLY A 24 -10.52 -3.74 5.73
CA GLY A 24 -11.52 -3.24 4.78
C GLY A 24 -11.22 -1.88 4.21
N ILE A 25 -9.94 -1.56 3.98
CA ILE A 25 -9.52 -0.26 3.45
C ILE A 25 -10.05 -0.01 2.03
N SER A 26 -10.19 -1.07 1.26
CA SER A 26 -10.77 -1.07 -0.09
C SER A 26 -11.23 -2.47 -0.45
N ASN A 27 -12.18 -2.59 -1.36
CA ASN A 27 -12.56 -3.87 -1.93
C ASN A 27 -11.59 -4.34 -3.01
N ASN A 28 -10.69 -3.46 -3.45
CA ASN A 28 -9.79 -3.69 -4.58
C ASN A 28 -8.36 -3.44 -4.11
N ILE A 29 -7.70 -4.51 -3.64
CA ILE A 29 -6.34 -4.44 -3.10
C ILE A 29 -5.43 -5.30 -3.97
N PHE A 30 -4.36 -4.69 -4.47
CA PHE A 30 -3.38 -5.33 -5.33
C PHE A 30 -2.01 -5.28 -4.68
N ILE A 31 -1.41 -6.45 -4.52
CA ILE A 31 -0.06 -6.57 -3.98
C ILE A 31 0.87 -6.87 -5.15
N GLY A 32 1.82 -5.97 -5.38
CA GLY A 32 2.72 -6.07 -6.53
C GLY A 32 2.13 -5.40 -7.76
N GLU A 33 1.94 -6.16 -8.83
CA GLU A 33 1.48 -5.61 -10.10
C GLU A 33 0.00 -5.21 -10.06
N LEU A 34 -0.29 -4.05 -10.65
CA LEU A 34 -1.65 -3.63 -10.91
C LEU A 34 -2.14 -4.28 -12.22
N PRO A 35 -3.45 -4.55 -12.34
CA PRO A 35 -4.00 -4.95 -13.62
C PRO A 35 -3.76 -3.85 -14.67
N PRO A 36 -3.61 -4.21 -15.96
CA PRO A 36 -3.30 -3.23 -17.00
C PRO A 36 -4.40 -2.18 -17.20
N THR A 37 -5.63 -2.50 -16.85
CA THR A 37 -6.76 -1.57 -16.95
C THR A 37 -7.49 -1.50 -15.62
N THR A 38 -8.04 -0.32 -15.33
CA THR A 38 -8.85 -0.09 -14.14
C THR A 38 -10.31 -0.36 -14.49
N ASP A 39 -10.99 -1.13 -13.63
CA ASP A 39 -12.41 -1.38 -13.81
C ASP A 39 -13.19 -0.08 -13.62
N LYS A 40 -14.14 0.18 -14.52
CA LYS A 40 -14.96 1.39 -14.48
C LYS A 40 -15.86 1.50 -13.26
N ASP A 41 -16.12 0.38 -12.59
CA ASP A 41 -16.96 0.33 -11.40
C ASP A 41 -16.19 0.56 -10.10
N TRP A 42 -14.87 0.68 -10.17
CA TRP A 42 -14.08 0.95 -8.97
C TRP A 42 -14.11 2.43 -8.62
N ASP A 43 -14.48 2.75 -7.39
CA ASP A 43 -14.36 4.10 -6.82
C ASP A 43 -12.98 4.31 -6.21
N ASP A 44 -12.38 3.23 -5.71
CA ASP A 44 -11.05 3.24 -5.11
C ASP A 44 -10.33 1.92 -5.34
N PHE A 45 -9.03 1.95 -5.15
CA PHE A 45 -8.21 0.74 -5.07
C PHE A 45 -6.91 1.05 -4.34
N VAL A 46 -6.25 0.00 -3.88
CA VAL A 46 -4.98 0.10 -3.15
C VAL A 46 -3.95 -0.76 -3.88
N ASN A 47 -2.76 -0.22 -4.03
CA ASN A 47 -1.60 -0.98 -4.53
C ASN A 47 -0.50 -0.96 -3.48
N VAL A 48 0.03 -2.12 -3.18
CA VAL A 48 1.17 -2.28 -2.29
C VAL A 48 2.36 -2.75 -3.14
N ASP A 49 3.35 -1.90 -3.25
CA ASP A 49 4.58 -2.17 -3.99
C ASP A 49 5.70 -2.45 -2.99
N VAL A 50 6.09 -3.72 -2.90
CA VAL A 50 7.14 -4.15 -1.99
C VAL A 50 8.48 -4.08 -2.70
N GLY A 51 9.35 -3.21 -2.20
CA GLY A 51 10.67 -3.04 -2.74
C GLY A 51 11.61 -4.16 -2.33
N GLN A 52 12.83 -4.08 -2.83
CA GLN A 52 13.86 -5.06 -2.53
C GLN A 52 14.17 -5.07 -1.04
N GLN A 53 14.27 -6.27 -0.48
CA GLN A 53 14.60 -6.47 0.93
C GLN A 53 16.09 -6.73 1.08
N ARG A 54 16.69 -6.07 2.09
CA ARG A 54 18.09 -6.25 2.44
C ARG A 54 18.20 -7.20 3.62
N ASP A 55 18.96 -8.28 3.45
CA ASP A 55 19.24 -9.22 4.51
C ASP A 55 20.43 -8.73 5.34
N ASN A 56 20.21 -8.47 6.63
CA ASN A 56 21.22 -7.98 7.57
C ASN A 56 21.61 -9.05 8.59
N GLY A 57 21.38 -10.34 8.29
CA GLY A 57 21.68 -11.45 9.18
C GLY A 57 20.47 -11.78 10.08
N ALA A 58 20.41 -11.18 11.28
CA ALA A 58 19.34 -11.44 12.24
C ALA A 58 17.98 -10.90 11.79
N TYR A 59 17.96 -9.93 10.88
CA TYR A 59 16.74 -9.31 10.38
C TYR A 59 16.91 -8.91 8.92
N SER A 60 15.81 -8.58 8.26
CA SER A 60 15.84 -7.95 6.94
C SER A 60 15.07 -6.64 6.97
N SER A 61 15.45 -5.73 6.09
CA SER A 61 14.78 -4.43 5.98
C SER A 61 14.57 -4.07 4.52
N GLY A 62 13.58 -3.24 4.28
CA GLY A 62 13.27 -2.73 2.95
C GLY A 62 12.14 -1.74 2.98
N TYR A 63 11.78 -1.27 1.81
CA TYR A 63 10.75 -0.26 1.66
C TYR A 63 9.48 -0.87 1.07
N VAL A 64 8.34 -0.35 1.52
CA VAL A 64 7.05 -0.70 0.96
C VAL A 64 6.33 0.61 0.66
N ASN A 65 5.87 0.76 -0.57
CA ASN A 65 5.09 1.91 -0.98
C ASN A 65 3.62 1.51 -1.08
N ILE A 66 2.77 2.21 -0.37
CA ILE A 66 1.33 1.94 -0.36
C ILE A 66 0.63 3.10 -1.05
N TYR A 67 -0.03 2.80 -2.16
CA TYR A 67 -0.75 3.77 -2.97
C TYR A 67 -2.24 3.62 -2.72
N LEU A 68 -2.87 4.71 -2.32
CA LEU A 68 -4.31 4.80 -2.12
C LEU A 68 -4.90 5.61 -3.27
N TYR A 69 -5.71 4.98 -4.11
CA TYR A 69 -6.28 5.59 -5.31
C TYR A 69 -7.77 5.86 -5.12
N ALA A 70 -8.20 7.04 -5.55
CA ALA A 70 -9.60 7.41 -5.55
C ALA A 70 -10.00 8.06 -6.88
N ARG A 71 -11.13 7.64 -7.42
CA ARG A 71 -11.68 8.21 -8.66
C ARG A 71 -12.19 9.63 -8.40
N PRO A 72 -11.92 10.57 -9.31
CA PRO A 72 -12.50 11.91 -9.23
C PRO A 72 -14.03 11.84 -9.16
N LYS A 73 -14.62 12.76 -8.42
CA LYS A 73 -16.06 12.80 -8.19
C LYS A 73 -16.61 14.20 -8.44
N GLY A 74 -17.90 14.26 -8.77
CA GLY A 74 -18.62 15.52 -8.88
C GLY A 74 -18.77 16.04 -10.29
N THR A 75 -19.49 17.15 -10.42
CA THR A 75 -19.71 17.86 -11.68
C THR A 75 -19.44 19.34 -11.44
N PRO A 76 -18.28 19.89 -11.95
CA PRO A 76 -17.22 19.20 -12.68
C PRO A 76 -16.45 18.21 -11.82
N LEU A 77 -15.76 17.28 -12.47
CA LEU A 77 -14.95 16.27 -11.78
C LEU A 77 -13.84 16.92 -10.96
N ARG A 78 -13.72 16.51 -9.71
CA ARG A 78 -12.72 17.02 -8.76
C ARG A 78 -12.09 15.86 -8.00
N LYS A 79 -10.90 16.12 -7.47
CA LYS A 79 -10.23 15.20 -6.56
C LYS A 79 -11.19 14.81 -5.43
N ASN A 80 -11.37 13.51 -5.21
CA ASN A 80 -12.20 13.00 -4.12
C ASN A 80 -11.42 13.00 -2.80
N VAL A 81 -11.23 14.19 -2.25
CA VAL A 81 -10.44 14.40 -1.02
C VAL A 81 -11.04 13.63 0.15
N LYS A 82 -12.36 13.60 0.25
CA LYS A 82 -13.05 12.92 1.35
C LYS A 82 -12.72 11.42 1.38
N LEU A 83 -12.74 10.77 0.21
CA LEU A 83 -12.42 9.35 0.11
C LEU A 83 -10.94 9.09 0.38
N LEU A 84 -10.06 9.91 -0.18
CA LEU A 84 -8.60 9.78 0.05
C LEU A 84 -8.26 9.98 1.52
N ASP A 85 -8.85 10.97 2.18
CA ASP A 85 -8.63 11.22 3.60
C ASP A 85 -9.13 10.06 4.46
N LYS A 86 -10.28 9.48 4.09
CA LYS A 86 -10.82 8.31 4.78
C LYS A 86 -9.86 7.12 4.67
N MET A 87 -9.38 6.82 3.47
CA MET A 87 -8.45 5.72 3.23
C MET A 87 -7.14 5.95 3.96
N GLU A 88 -6.60 7.17 3.91
CA GLU A 88 -5.36 7.53 4.58
C GLU A 88 -5.52 7.40 6.10
N GLY A 89 -6.63 7.86 6.66
CA GLY A 89 -6.91 7.70 8.09
C GLY A 89 -7.00 6.24 8.50
N MET A 90 -7.63 5.39 7.69
CA MET A 90 -7.68 3.96 7.95
C MET A 90 -6.28 3.33 7.90
N LEU A 91 -5.46 3.73 6.93
CA LEU A 91 -4.08 3.23 6.80
C LEU A 91 -3.24 3.67 7.99
N ASP A 92 -3.37 4.92 8.43
CA ASP A 92 -2.68 5.43 9.64
C ASP A 92 -3.01 4.58 10.87
N ASN A 93 -4.29 4.26 11.06
CA ASN A 93 -4.73 3.42 12.17
C ASN A 93 -4.16 2.00 12.05
N ILE A 94 -4.08 1.46 10.86
CA ILE A 94 -3.52 0.14 10.60
C ILE A 94 -2.03 0.13 10.95
N ILE A 95 -1.27 1.10 10.46
CA ILE A 95 0.18 1.18 10.69
C ILE A 95 0.47 1.40 12.18
N ASN A 96 -0.23 2.36 12.81
CA ASN A 96 0.00 2.71 14.20
C ASN A 96 -0.50 1.62 15.16
N GLY A 97 -1.53 0.88 14.75
CA GLY A 97 -2.11 -0.19 15.55
C GLY A 97 -1.43 -1.55 15.37
N THR A 98 -0.51 -1.66 14.40
CA THR A 98 0.17 -2.93 14.16
C THR A 98 1.18 -3.20 15.27
N ASN A 99 0.97 -4.31 15.98
CA ASN A 99 1.85 -4.78 17.03
C ASN A 99 2.20 -6.23 16.74
N ASP A 100 3.17 -6.42 15.86
CA ASP A 100 3.60 -7.73 15.40
C ASP A 100 5.04 -7.98 15.83
N LYS A 101 5.31 -9.16 16.37
CA LYS A 101 6.66 -9.51 16.85
C LYS A 101 7.66 -9.70 15.71
N ASP A 102 7.17 -10.02 14.51
CA ASP A 102 8.01 -10.35 13.36
C ASP A 102 8.22 -9.15 12.43
N TYR A 103 7.36 -8.12 12.52
CA TYR A 103 7.39 -6.98 11.62
C TYR A 103 7.34 -5.67 12.39
N THR A 104 8.22 -4.75 12.02
CA THR A 104 8.19 -3.37 12.52
C THR A 104 8.05 -2.43 11.33
N ILE A 105 7.07 -1.53 11.40
CA ILE A 105 6.75 -0.62 10.30
C ILE A 105 7.01 0.82 10.77
N HIS A 106 7.80 1.56 9.98
CA HIS A 106 8.06 2.98 10.21
C HIS A 106 7.70 3.79 8.98
N GLU A 107 6.89 4.81 9.15
CA GLU A 107 6.59 5.75 8.09
C GLU A 107 7.83 6.57 7.73
N LEU A 108 8.09 6.74 6.44
CA LEU A 108 9.23 7.50 5.94
C LEU A 108 8.78 8.84 5.35
N TYR A 109 7.89 8.82 4.37
CA TYR A 109 7.38 10.02 3.74
C TYR A 109 6.06 9.73 3.03
N ARG A 110 5.39 10.81 2.64
CA ARG A 110 4.13 10.76 1.89
C ARG A 110 4.27 11.59 0.63
N ASP A 111 3.51 11.20 -0.39
CA ASP A 111 3.42 11.94 -1.63
C ASP A 111 2.01 11.81 -2.18
N SER A 112 1.66 12.67 -3.12
CA SER A 112 0.36 12.64 -3.77
C SER A 112 0.52 12.99 -5.24
N GLY A 113 -0.44 12.56 -6.04
CA GLY A 113 -0.41 12.84 -7.45
C GLY A 113 -1.65 12.39 -8.17
N TYR A 114 -1.58 12.43 -9.49
CA TYR A 114 -2.65 12.03 -10.38
C TYR A 114 -2.09 11.07 -11.43
N ASP A 115 -2.70 9.89 -11.52
CA ASP A 115 -2.37 8.92 -12.56
C ASP A 115 -3.24 9.20 -13.78
N SER A 116 -2.66 9.84 -14.80
CA SER A 116 -3.39 10.24 -16.00
C SER A 116 -3.86 9.06 -16.84
N ASN A 117 -3.14 7.94 -16.80
CA ASN A 117 -3.52 6.73 -17.55
C ASN A 117 -4.77 6.08 -16.96
N ARG A 118 -4.89 6.07 -15.65
CA ARG A 118 -6.02 5.47 -14.94
C ARG A 118 -7.08 6.49 -14.58
N GLN A 119 -6.74 7.79 -14.63
CA GLN A 119 -7.63 8.90 -14.24
C GLN A 119 -8.09 8.80 -12.79
N PHE A 120 -7.13 8.48 -11.90
CA PHE A 120 -7.33 8.43 -10.46
C PHE A 120 -6.33 9.34 -9.76
N HIS A 121 -6.75 10.02 -8.73
CA HIS A 121 -5.82 10.67 -7.81
C HIS A 121 -5.32 9.66 -6.79
N PHE A 122 -4.10 9.88 -6.28
CA PHE A 122 -3.55 8.98 -5.27
C PHE A 122 -2.85 9.73 -4.15
N GLN A 123 -2.82 9.08 -3.00
CA GLN A 123 -1.93 9.38 -1.88
C GLN A 123 -0.99 8.18 -1.74
N MET A 124 0.29 8.43 -1.59
CA MET A 124 1.28 7.38 -1.42
C MET A 124 1.94 7.53 -0.05
N ILE A 125 2.08 6.43 0.67
CA ILE A 125 2.79 6.39 1.94
C ILE A 125 3.90 5.38 1.78
N SER A 126 5.13 5.86 1.98
CA SER A 126 6.32 5.00 1.96
C SER A 126 6.68 4.63 3.38
N VAL A 127 6.83 3.35 3.63
CA VAL A 127 7.20 2.82 4.94
C VAL A 127 8.45 1.97 4.83
N SER A 128 9.23 1.96 5.90
CA SER A 128 10.30 0.99 6.08
C SER A 128 9.75 -0.18 6.88
N VAL A 129 10.08 -1.38 6.48
CA VAL A 129 9.63 -2.60 7.15
C VAL A 129 10.85 -3.41 7.57
N ILE A 130 10.92 -3.71 8.86
CA ILE A 130 11.95 -4.59 9.42
C ILE A 130 11.29 -5.93 9.73
N THR A 131 11.83 -6.99 9.16
CA THR A 131 11.36 -8.36 9.34
C THR A 131 12.38 -9.14 10.17
N ARG A 132 11.93 -9.74 11.25
CA ARG A 132 12.75 -10.54 12.15
C ARG A 132 12.59 -12.03 11.92
#